data_17379685bf21558e3377d2c49a439966
#
_entry.id   17379685bf21558e3377d2c49a439966
#
_cell.length_a   1.000
_cell.length_b   1.000
_cell.length_c   1.000
_cell.angle_alpha   90.00
_cell.angle_beta   90.00
_cell.angle_gamma   90.00
#
_symmetry.space_group_name_H-M   'P 1'
#
loop_
_entity.id
_entity.type
_entity.pdbx_description
1 polymer ?
#
loop_
_entity_poly.entity_id
_entity_poly.type
_entity_poly.pdbx_seq_one_letter_code
_entity_poly.pdbx_strand_id
1 'polypeptide(L)'
;MRQAVEQFFQQYATAYSNFDVKQVTELFSLPCLFLTDDSKVLMAEITALEKTIQHQFDLYRGLGVALVKNRVQHLVRLSESMVFASLYWYFCDDNGKVLQNCHTSYTLQRQGEQWLLVAVMIDDERFALKSMR
;
A
#
# COMPACT_ATOMS: atom_id res chain seq x y z
N MET A 1 8.30 -0.01 18.14
CA MET A 1 8.27 0.53 16.76
C MET A 1 7.88 -0.53 15.72
N ARG A 2 8.58 -1.64 15.67
CA ARG A 2 8.27 -2.69 14.67
C ARG A 2 6.84 -3.20 14.76
N GLN A 3 6.39 -3.47 15.98
CA GLN A 3 5.02 -3.95 16.20
C GLN A 3 3.98 -2.95 15.72
N ALA A 4 4.19 -1.67 15.99
CA ALA A 4 3.25 -0.62 15.57
C ALA A 4 3.18 -0.52 14.04
N VAL A 5 4.32 -0.65 13.36
CA VAL A 5 4.37 -0.61 11.90
C VAL A 5 3.72 -1.85 11.30
N GLU A 6 3.97 -3.03 11.89
CA GLU A 6 3.33 -4.26 11.42
C GLU A 6 1.81 -4.19 11.59
N GLN A 7 1.34 -3.63 12.70
CA GLN A 7 -0.10 -3.42 12.92
C GLN A 7 -0.69 -2.45 11.90
N PHE A 8 0.06 -1.40 11.57
CA PHE A 8 -0.35 -0.45 10.54
C PHE A 8 -0.60 -1.17 9.21
N PHE A 9 0.33 -2.01 8.78
CA PHE A 9 0.18 -2.72 7.51
C PHE A 9 -0.84 -3.85 7.57
N GLN A 10 -1.13 -4.38 8.74
CA GLN A 10 -2.27 -5.28 8.94
C GLN A 10 -3.58 -4.55 8.66
N GLN A 11 -3.73 -3.35 9.22
CA GLN A 11 -4.91 -2.52 8.96
C GLN A 11 -5.04 -2.16 7.48
N TYR A 12 -3.91 -1.86 6.85
CA TYR A 12 -3.84 -1.55 5.42
C TYR A 12 -4.34 -2.74 4.60
N ALA A 13 -3.85 -3.94 4.90
CA ALA A 13 -4.24 -5.16 4.21
C ALA A 13 -5.74 -5.46 4.41
N THR A 14 -6.25 -5.27 5.61
CA THR A 14 -7.67 -5.47 5.92
C THR A 14 -8.53 -4.51 5.10
N ALA A 15 -8.15 -3.24 5.04
CA ALA A 15 -8.88 -2.24 4.27
C ALA A 15 -8.88 -2.59 2.77
N TYR A 16 -7.76 -3.08 2.25
CA TYR A 16 -7.69 -3.54 0.85
C TYR A 16 -8.54 -4.78 0.62
N SER A 17 -8.52 -5.74 1.55
CA SER A 17 -9.34 -6.96 1.43
C SER A 17 -10.83 -6.64 1.42
N ASN A 18 -11.24 -5.60 2.14
CA ASN A 18 -12.63 -5.15 2.20
C ASN A 18 -12.99 -4.17 1.09
N PHE A 19 -12.04 -3.78 0.24
CA PHE A 19 -12.23 -2.76 -0.77
C PHE A 19 -12.83 -1.48 -0.18
N ASP A 20 -12.30 -1.07 0.97
CA ASP A 20 -12.79 0.09 1.72
C ASP A 20 -11.91 1.29 1.42
N VAL A 21 -12.32 2.11 0.46
CA VAL A 21 -11.57 3.28 0.01
C VAL A 21 -11.31 4.24 1.16
N LYS A 22 -12.32 4.50 1.97
CA LYS A 22 -12.20 5.47 3.06
C LYS A 22 -11.18 5.02 4.09
N GLN A 23 -11.21 3.75 4.49
CA GLN A 23 -10.25 3.23 5.45
C GLN A 23 -8.82 3.29 4.93
N VAL A 24 -8.64 3.01 3.63
CA VAL A 24 -7.31 3.13 3.03
C VAL A 24 -6.83 4.58 3.05
N THR A 25 -7.67 5.52 2.63
CA THR A 25 -7.26 6.93 2.56
C THR A 25 -6.93 7.51 3.93
N GLU A 26 -7.55 7.03 4.98
CA GLU A 26 -7.28 7.47 6.35
C GLU A 26 -5.88 7.09 6.83
N LEU A 27 -5.22 6.15 6.16
CA LEU A 27 -3.85 5.73 6.50
C LEU A 27 -2.78 6.60 5.83
N PHE A 28 -3.18 7.56 5.02
CA PHE A 28 -2.28 8.48 4.31
C PHE A 28 -2.27 9.84 4.96
N SER A 29 -1.09 10.48 4.94
CA SER A 29 -0.95 11.90 5.25
C SER A 29 -0.70 12.64 3.94
N LEU A 30 -1.57 13.55 3.60
CA LEU A 30 -1.44 14.31 2.37
C LEU A 30 -0.71 15.62 2.63
N PRO A 31 0.14 16.08 1.71
CA PRO A 31 0.46 15.46 0.44
C PRO A 31 1.33 14.21 0.59
N CYS A 32 1.07 13.20 -0.23
CA CYS A 32 1.84 11.96 -0.26
C CYS A 32 2.49 11.80 -1.62
N LEU A 33 3.75 11.36 -1.64
CA LEU A 33 4.50 11.18 -2.87
C LEU A 33 4.36 9.75 -3.37
N PHE A 34 3.93 9.58 -4.62
CA PHE A 34 3.85 8.28 -5.28
C PHE A 34 4.92 8.20 -6.36
N LEU A 35 5.80 7.22 -6.24
CA LEU A 35 6.92 7.02 -7.16
C LEU A 35 6.78 5.69 -7.87
N THR A 36 6.97 5.71 -9.18
CA THR A 36 7.23 4.51 -9.98
C THR A 36 8.53 4.74 -10.73
N ASP A 37 8.98 3.77 -11.50
CA ASP A 37 10.21 3.93 -12.29
C ASP A 37 10.14 5.13 -13.24
N ASP A 38 8.94 5.43 -13.74
CA ASP A 38 8.77 6.43 -14.79
C ASP A 38 8.08 7.71 -14.30
N SER A 39 7.60 7.75 -13.07
CA SER A 39 6.75 8.86 -12.66
C SER A 39 6.97 9.28 -11.22
N LYS A 40 6.67 10.54 -10.97
CA LYS A 40 6.60 11.14 -9.64
C LYS A 40 5.29 11.91 -9.58
N VAL A 41 4.41 11.54 -8.66
CA VAL A 41 3.13 12.21 -8.49
C VAL A 41 3.00 12.63 -7.04
N LEU A 42 2.80 13.92 -6.83
CA LEU A 42 2.48 14.45 -5.51
C LEU A 42 0.96 14.44 -5.36
N MET A 43 0.48 13.54 -4.53
CA MET A 43 -0.95 13.39 -4.27
C MET A 43 -1.33 14.33 -3.13
N ALA A 44 -1.92 15.48 -3.46
CA ALA A 44 -2.23 16.51 -2.49
C ALA A 44 -3.71 16.55 -2.10
N GLU A 45 -4.58 16.03 -2.97
CA GLU A 45 -6.03 16.13 -2.78
C GLU A 45 -6.63 14.78 -2.42
N ILE A 46 -7.51 14.77 -1.43
CA ILE A 46 -8.15 13.52 -0.99
C ILE A 46 -8.98 12.90 -2.12
N THR A 47 -9.62 13.71 -2.93
CA THR A 47 -10.43 13.19 -4.06
C THR A 47 -9.58 12.47 -5.08
N ALA A 48 -8.37 12.97 -5.35
CA ALA A 48 -7.44 12.31 -6.27
C ALA A 48 -6.96 10.99 -5.70
N LEU A 49 -6.67 10.95 -4.41
CA LEU A 49 -6.26 9.71 -3.73
C LEU A 49 -7.38 8.68 -3.77
N GLU A 50 -8.61 9.09 -3.46
CA GLU A 50 -9.77 8.21 -3.50
C GLU A 50 -9.95 7.58 -4.88
N LYS A 51 -9.82 8.38 -5.94
CA LYS A 51 -9.93 7.87 -7.31
C LYS A 51 -8.85 6.86 -7.63
N THR A 52 -7.63 7.13 -7.20
CA THR A 52 -6.51 6.20 -7.42
C THR A 52 -6.75 4.87 -6.73
N ILE A 53 -7.18 4.89 -5.48
CA ILE A 53 -7.45 3.67 -4.72
C ILE A 53 -8.64 2.92 -5.34
N GLN A 54 -9.70 3.64 -5.70
CA GLN A 54 -10.88 3.01 -6.32
C GLN A 54 -10.51 2.33 -7.63
N HIS A 55 -9.63 2.97 -8.42
CA HIS A 55 -9.16 2.36 -9.67
C HIS A 55 -8.41 1.06 -9.41
N GLN A 56 -7.55 1.03 -8.40
CA GLN A 56 -6.87 -0.20 -8.01
C GLN A 56 -7.85 -1.29 -7.58
N PHE A 57 -8.85 -0.92 -6.79
CA PHE A 57 -9.86 -1.87 -6.33
C PHE A 57 -10.65 -2.46 -7.49
N ASP A 58 -11.00 -1.63 -8.48
CA ASP A 58 -11.71 -2.10 -9.66
C ASP A 58 -10.86 -3.12 -10.44
N LEU A 59 -9.56 -2.86 -10.57
CA LEU A 59 -8.65 -3.79 -11.23
C LEU A 59 -8.55 -5.11 -10.46
N TYR A 60 -8.40 -5.06 -9.15
CA TYR A 60 -8.28 -6.26 -8.33
C TYR A 60 -9.56 -7.08 -8.34
N ARG A 61 -10.71 -6.43 -8.28
CA ARG A 61 -12.00 -7.14 -8.40
C ARG A 61 -12.12 -7.84 -9.73
N GLY A 62 -11.70 -7.18 -10.80
CA GLY A 62 -11.70 -7.78 -12.13
C GLY A 62 -10.81 -9.00 -12.25
N LEU A 63 -9.77 -9.09 -11.43
CA LEU A 63 -8.87 -10.24 -11.39
C LEU A 63 -9.35 -11.35 -10.45
N GLY A 64 -10.39 -11.11 -9.67
CA GLY A 64 -10.91 -12.10 -8.72
C GLY A 64 -10.26 -12.04 -7.34
N VAL A 65 -9.59 -10.93 -7.01
CA VAL A 65 -8.96 -10.78 -5.70
C VAL A 65 -10.03 -10.68 -4.62
N ALA A 66 -9.89 -11.50 -3.58
CA ALA A 66 -10.79 -11.52 -2.44
C ALA A 66 -10.05 -11.31 -1.11
N LEU A 67 -8.75 -11.52 -1.09
CA LEU A 67 -7.94 -11.41 0.12
C LEU A 67 -6.60 -10.80 -0.23
N VAL A 68 -6.18 -9.83 0.56
CA VAL A 68 -4.89 -9.15 0.41
C VAL A 68 -4.08 -9.37 1.66
N LYS A 69 -2.85 -9.85 1.49
CA LYS A 69 -1.91 -10.10 2.59
C LYS A 69 -0.60 -9.38 2.31
N ASN A 70 0.16 -9.13 3.35
CA ASN A 70 1.50 -8.59 3.17
C ASN A 70 2.48 -9.21 4.17
N ARG A 71 3.75 -9.02 3.88
CA ARG A 71 4.86 -9.38 4.76
C ARG A 71 5.88 -8.26 4.74
N VAL A 72 6.20 -7.73 5.91
CA VAL A 72 7.25 -6.71 6.03
C VAL A 72 8.59 -7.39 5.81
N GLN A 73 9.31 -6.95 4.77
CA GLN A 73 10.60 -7.50 4.42
C GLN A 73 11.73 -6.76 5.15
N HIS A 74 11.72 -5.44 5.03
CA HIS A 74 12.70 -4.58 5.66
C HIS A 74 12.02 -3.44 6.39
N LEU A 75 12.59 -3.08 7.53
CA LEU A 75 12.11 -1.98 8.34
C LEU A 75 13.33 -1.20 8.82
N VAL A 76 13.43 0.06 8.43
CA VAL A 76 14.57 0.91 8.76
C VAL A 76 14.08 2.18 9.41
N ARG A 77 14.57 2.43 10.62
CA ARG A 77 14.27 3.68 11.30
C ARG A 77 15.11 4.79 10.70
N LEU A 78 14.46 5.84 10.19
CA LEU A 78 15.13 6.98 9.59
C LEU A 78 15.37 8.10 10.61
N SER A 79 14.42 8.27 11.54
CA SER A 79 14.48 9.25 12.61
C SER A 79 13.51 8.80 13.71
N GLU A 80 13.32 9.63 14.74
CA GLU A 80 12.36 9.31 15.80
C GLU A 80 10.94 9.22 15.26
N SER A 81 10.63 9.97 14.20
CA SER A 81 9.29 10.05 13.67
C SER A 81 9.15 9.56 12.23
N MET A 82 10.19 8.94 11.66
CA MET A 82 10.14 8.46 10.28
C MET A 82 10.74 7.07 10.17
N VAL A 83 10.05 6.23 9.39
CA VAL A 83 10.41 4.84 9.17
C VAL A 83 10.25 4.53 7.68
N PHE A 84 11.23 3.78 7.15
CA PHE A 84 11.13 3.18 5.82
C PHE A 84 10.76 1.71 6.00
N ALA A 85 9.82 1.23 5.16
CA ALA A 85 9.43 -0.18 5.18
C ALA A 85 9.29 -0.69 3.76
N SER A 86 9.80 -1.89 3.50
CA SER A 86 9.56 -2.56 2.23
C SER A 86 8.75 -3.83 2.49
N LEU A 87 7.76 -4.06 1.65
CA LEU A 87 6.79 -5.13 1.82
C LEU A 87 6.61 -5.93 0.56
N TYR A 88 6.36 -7.23 0.74
CA TYR A 88 5.75 -8.06 -0.29
C TYR A 88 4.25 -8.09 -0.06
N TRP A 89 3.50 -7.93 -1.16
CA TRP A 89 2.06 -8.01 -1.17
C TRP A 89 1.60 -9.24 -1.94
N TYR A 90 0.57 -9.88 -1.45
CA TYR A 90 -0.01 -11.07 -2.05
C TYR A 90 -1.49 -10.83 -2.24
N PHE A 91 -1.94 -10.91 -3.49
CA PHE A 91 -3.33 -10.71 -3.87
C PHE A 91 -3.92 -12.06 -4.22
N CYS A 92 -4.85 -12.53 -3.40
CA CYS A 92 -5.33 -13.90 -3.42
C CYS A 92 -6.82 -13.96 -3.77
N ASP A 93 -7.24 -15.08 -4.37
CA ASP A 93 -8.66 -15.33 -4.57
C ASP A 93 -9.31 -15.82 -3.28
N ASP A 94 -10.59 -16.15 -3.33
CA ASP A 94 -11.35 -16.59 -2.15
C ASP A 94 -10.95 -17.98 -1.65
N ASN A 95 -10.17 -18.74 -2.44
CA ASN A 95 -9.61 -20.02 -2.03
C ASN A 95 -8.20 -19.87 -1.46
N GLY A 96 -7.68 -18.66 -1.37
CA GLY A 96 -6.34 -18.40 -0.87
C GLY A 96 -5.24 -18.56 -1.91
N LYS A 97 -5.59 -18.80 -3.19
CA LYS A 97 -4.59 -18.91 -4.25
C LYS A 97 -4.04 -17.53 -4.58
N VAL A 98 -2.72 -17.41 -4.64
CA VAL A 98 -2.07 -16.15 -5.01
C VAL A 98 -2.25 -15.91 -6.51
N LEU A 99 -2.96 -14.82 -6.84
CA LEU A 99 -3.20 -14.41 -8.22
C LEU A 99 -2.10 -13.48 -8.71
N GLN A 100 -1.55 -12.68 -7.81
CA GLN A 100 -0.55 -11.68 -8.14
C GLN A 100 0.24 -11.36 -6.87
N ASN A 101 1.51 -11.01 -7.05
CA ASN A 101 2.31 -10.46 -5.96
C ASN A 101 3.06 -9.23 -6.48
N CYS A 102 3.47 -8.37 -5.54
CA CYS A 102 4.28 -7.21 -5.87
C CYS A 102 5.12 -6.81 -4.68
N HIS A 103 6.06 -5.93 -4.93
CA HIS A 103 6.93 -5.37 -3.91
C HIS A 103 6.74 -3.85 -3.90
N THR A 104 6.47 -3.30 -2.73
CA THR A 104 6.25 -1.87 -2.58
C THR A 104 6.98 -1.39 -1.34
N SER A 105 7.59 -0.21 -1.46
CA SER A 105 8.28 0.42 -0.34
C SER A 105 7.52 1.67 0.09
N TYR A 106 7.65 2.00 1.36
CA TYR A 106 6.88 3.08 1.97
C TYR A 106 7.77 3.88 2.90
N THR A 107 7.47 5.17 3.02
CA THR A 107 7.93 5.96 4.15
C THR A 107 6.72 6.35 4.97
N LEU A 108 6.82 6.08 6.27
CA LEU A 108 5.80 6.46 7.24
C LEU A 108 6.34 7.57 8.12
N GLN A 109 5.46 8.49 8.49
CA GLN A 109 5.77 9.56 9.43
C GLN A 109 4.80 9.51 10.58
N ARG A 110 5.32 9.61 11.79
CA ARG A 110 4.48 9.65 12.98
C ARG A 110 3.95 11.06 13.18
N GLN A 111 2.63 11.16 13.28
CA GLN A 111 1.93 12.41 13.54
C GLN A 111 1.09 12.20 14.80
N GLY A 112 1.50 12.83 15.90
CA GLY A 112 0.95 12.50 17.20
C GLY A 112 1.31 11.06 17.57
N GLU A 113 0.30 10.22 17.76
CA GLU A 113 0.52 8.81 18.09
C GLU A 113 0.27 7.87 16.90
N GLN A 114 -0.01 8.44 15.73
CA GLN A 114 -0.34 7.67 14.55
C GLN A 114 0.80 7.67 13.54
N TRP A 115 1.05 6.50 12.96
CA TRP A 115 1.91 6.38 11.79
C TRP A 115 1.06 6.52 10.54
N LEU A 116 1.51 7.35 9.59
CA LEU A 116 0.79 7.60 8.34
C LEU A 116 1.76 7.54 7.17
N LEU A 117 1.24 7.15 6.01
CA LEU A 117 2.02 7.06 4.78
C LEU A 117 2.26 8.45 4.20
N VAL A 118 3.52 8.76 3.91
CA VAL A 118 3.91 10.02 3.27
C VAL A 118 4.59 9.80 1.92
N ALA A 119 5.06 8.58 1.65
CA ALA A 119 5.64 8.23 0.35
C ALA A 119 5.39 6.77 0.05
N VAL A 120 5.06 6.47 -1.21
CA VAL A 120 4.85 5.12 -1.72
C VAL A 120 5.73 4.95 -2.95
N MET A 121 6.59 3.93 -2.93
CA MET A 121 7.47 3.59 -4.05
C MET A 121 7.04 2.22 -4.58
N ILE A 122 6.41 2.22 -5.76
CA ILE A 122 5.89 1.00 -6.39
C ILE A 122 6.97 0.44 -7.30
N ASP A 123 7.50 -0.71 -6.92
CA ASP A 123 8.66 -1.31 -7.59
C ASP A 123 8.22 -2.36 -8.61
N ASP A 124 7.55 -3.40 -8.12
CA ASP A 124 7.27 -4.59 -8.92
C ASP A 124 5.84 -4.71 -9.41
N GLU A 125 4.93 -3.82 -8.99
CA GLU A 125 3.51 -3.98 -9.31
C GLU A 125 3.29 -4.00 -10.82
N ARG A 126 3.93 -3.07 -11.52
CA ARG A 126 3.82 -2.98 -12.97
C ARG A 126 4.43 -4.21 -13.66
N PHE A 127 5.54 -4.70 -13.12
CA PHE A 127 6.20 -5.90 -13.63
C PHE A 127 5.31 -7.12 -13.43
N ALA A 128 4.71 -7.26 -12.26
CA ALA A 128 3.79 -8.37 -11.95
C ALA A 128 2.59 -8.35 -12.90
N LEU A 129 2.03 -7.17 -13.16
CA LEU A 129 0.91 -7.03 -14.10
C LEU A 129 1.32 -7.44 -15.52
N LYS A 130 2.54 -7.10 -15.94
CA LYS A 130 3.04 -7.50 -17.24
C LYS A 130 3.19 -9.01 -17.35
N SER A 131 3.65 -9.66 -16.31
CA SER A 131 3.87 -11.11 -16.33
C SER A 131 2.58 -11.90 -16.32
N MET A 132 1.46 -11.27 -15.99
CA MET A 132 0.14 -11.91 -15.99
C MET A 132 -0.55 -11.87 -17.36
N ARG A 133 0.01 -11.18 -18.32
CA ARG A 133 -0.60 -11.03 -19.65
C ARG A 133 -0.30 -12.19 -20.59
#